data_52e102e979c0da43066310eae96294b7
#
_entry.id   52e102e979c0da43066310eae96294b7
#
_cell.length_a   1.000
_cell.length_b   1.000
_cell.length_c   1.000
_cell.angle_alpha   90.00
_cell.angle_beta   90.00
_cell.angle_gamma   90.00
#
_symmetry.space_group_name_H-M   'P 1'
#
loop_
_entity.id
_entity.type
_entity.pdbx_description
1 polymer ?
#
loop_
_entity_poly.entity_id
_entity_poly.type
_entity_poly.pdbx_seq_one_letter_code
_entity_poly.pdbx_strand_id
1 'polypeptide(L)'
;MTAFDARGLIGELTVTLDVDVLVGAYADRDGPPGDPSSVLAALGENRIGVGAVASLRAALFDLRSGNDEVLTLPGVVPVGALDLRDPIGSVREMERLAARGVKAVRLFPDEQGVEAGFPSVRHVARRAAALGLVVLTGGDVRRFWQPFSGLEAKVVFLDTHFYHLGDFLVVAADEPGFHTSTRLLNSPDALETVPADRLLYGSRTPHYEPLVPLLRLATSGLKPEEIAAVAGGNARRLLG
;
A
#
# COMPACT_ATOMS: atom_id res chain seq x y z
N MET A 1 -10.44 -34.38 -12.24
CA MET A 1 -10.53 -33.01 -11.71
C MET A 1 -9.67 -32.14 -12.62
N THR A 2 -10.27 -31.31 -13.45
CA THR A 2 -9.53 -30.30 -14.24
C THR A 2 -8.85 -29.32 -13.30
N ALA A 3 -7.56 -29.09 -13.50
CA ALA A 3 -6.83 -28.08 -12.70
C ALA A 3 -7.50 -26.71 -12.88
N PHE A 4 -7.63 -25.96 -11.79
CA PHE A 4 -8.15 -24.59 -11.81
C PHE A 4 -7.17 -23.67 -12.55
N ASP A 5 -7.61 -23.07 -13.65
CA ASP A 5 -6.79 -22.17 -14.47
C ASP A 5 -7.03 -20.70 -14.06
N ALA A 6 -6.35 -20.26 -13.01
CA ALA A 6 -6.42 -18.87 -12.55
C ALA A 6 -5.91 -17.87 -13.60
N ARG A 7 -4.87 -18.23 -14.37
CA ARG A 7 -4.30 -17.33 -15.38
C ARG A 7 -5.23 -17.15 -16.58
N GLY A 8 -5.95 -18.19 -16.96
CA GLY A 8 -6.99 -18.10 -17.98
C GLY A 8 -8.14 -17.18 -17.57
N LEU A 9 -8.55 -17.19 -16.31
CA LEU A 9 -9.57 -16.29 -15.78
C LEU A 9 -9.13 -14.84 -15.68
N ILE A 10 -7.85 -14.56 -15.41
CA ILE A 10 -7.28 -13.22 -15.41
C ILE A 10 -7.26 -12.63 -16.84
N GLY A 11 -7.11 -13.49 -17.86
CA GLY A 11 -7.11 -13.05 -19.26
C GLY A 11 -6.00 -12.04 -19.57
N GLU A 12 -6.37 -10.94 -20.22
CA GLU A 12 -5.45 -9.86 -20.61
C GLU A 12 -5.34 -8.73 -19.58
N LEU A 13 -5.92 -8.88 -18.38
CA LEU A 13 -5.82 -7.86 -17.35
C LEU A 13 -4.36 -7.59 -16.97
N THR A 14 -4.01 -6.32 -16.97
CA THR A 14 -2.71 -5.81 -16.51
C THR A 14 -2.90 -4.78 -15.43
N VAL A 15 -2.02 -4.78 -14.43
CA VAL A 15 -1.96 -3.74 -13.41
C VAL A 15 -0.90 -2.72 -13.79
N THR A 16 -1.30 -1.47 -13.91
CA THR A 16 -0.37 -0.41 -14.31
C THR A 16 0.40 0.19 -13.13
N LEU A 17 -0.15 0.09 -11.90
CA LEU A 17 0.53 0.50 -10.67
C LEU A 17 -0.01 -0.28 -9.46
N ASP A 18 0.89 -0.98 -8.76
CA ASP A 18 0.66 -1.67 -7.49
C ASP A 18 1.14 -0.77 -6.34
N VAL A 19 0.26 -0.45 -5.38
CA VAL A 19 0.60 0.46 -4.27
C VAL A 19 1.25 -0.23 -3.07
N ASP A 20 1.35 -1.55 -3.06
CA ASP A 20 1.84 -2.33 -1.91
C ASP A 20 2.96 -3.30 -2.34
N VAL A 21 4.16 -2.76 -2.57
CA VAL A 21 5.35 -3.53 -2.94
C VAL A 21 6.47 -3.29 -1.93
N LEU A 22 7.16 -4.36 -1.54
CA LEU A 22 8.24 -4.30 -0.56
C LEU A 22 9.55 -4.84 -1.13
N VAL A 23 10.66 -4.21 -0.77
CA VAL A 23 12.00 -4.77 -0.93
C VAL A 23 12.64 -5.00 0.43
N GLY A 24 13.56 -5.97 0.50
CA GLY A 24 14.18 -6.40 1.75
C GLY A 24 13.48 -7.62 2.35
N ALA A 25 13.92 -8.01 3.55
CA ALA A 25 13.42 -9.18 4.27
C ALA A 25 12.98 -8.80 5.68
N TYR A 26 12.03 -9.54 6.23
CA TYR A 26 11.71 -9.50 7.65
C TYR A 26 12.84 -10.16 8.45
N ALA A 27 13.10 -9.62 9.66
CA ALA A 27 14.15 -10.15 10.52
C ALA A 27 13.75 -11.42 11.28
N ASP A 28 12.46 -11.62 11.47
CA ASP A 28 11.86 -12.58 12.39
C ASP A 28 11.25 -13.82 11.69
N ARG A 29 11.32 -13.85 10.36
CA ARG A 29 10.73 -14.95 9.58
C ARG A 29 11.41 -15.16 8.25
N ASP A 30 11.42 -16.40 7.79
CA ASP A 30 11.79 -16.73 6.42
C ASP A 30 10.72 -16.21 5.44
N GLY A 31 11.16 -15.83 4.25
CA GLY A 31 10.28 -15.30 3.23
C GLY A 31 10.84 -15.47 1.81
N PRO A 32 10.09 -15.06 0.82
CA PRO A 32 10.56 -15.06 -0.56
C PRO A 32 11.75 -14.08 -0.73
N PRO A 33 12.53 -14.24 -1.82
CA PRO A 33 13.60 -13.29 -2.13
C PRO A 33 13.07 -11.85 -2.20
N GLY A 34 13.62 -10.98 -1.35
CA GLY A 34 13.22 -9.57 -1.24
C GLY A 34 14.23 -8.62 -1.86
N ASP A 35 15.26 -9.11 -2.54
CA ASP A 35 16.17 -8.24 -3.26
C ASP A 35 15.44 -7.54 -4.43
N PRO A 36 15.84 -6.29 -4.78
CA PRO A 36 15.11 -5.51 -5.76
C PRO A 36 14.94 -6.20 -7.12
N SER A 37 15.93 -6.95 -7.58
CA SER A 37 15.87 -7.62 -8.89
C SER A 37 14.80 -8.72 -8.90
N SER A 38 14.75 -9.54 -7.86
CA SER A 38 13.74 -10.59 -7.70
C SER A 38 12.32 -10.01 -7.57
N VAL A 39 12.17 -8.92 -6.82
CA VAL A 39 10.86 -8.25 -6.66
C VAL A 39 10.37 -7.66 -7.99
N LEU A 40 11.22 -6.96 -8.73
CA LEU A 40 10.86 -6.40 -10.03
C LEU A 40 10.54 -7.49 -11.07
N ALA A 41 11.28 -8.60 -11.05
CA ALA A 41 10.97 -9.75 -11.90
C ALA A 41 9.57 -10.32 -11.57
N ALA A 42 9.25 -10.52 -10.28
CA ALA A 42 7.95 -11.02 -9.84
C ALA A 42 6.79 -10.11 -10.26
N LEU A 43 6.97 -8.77 -10.25
CA LEU A 43 5.97 -7.85 -10.79
C LEU A 43 5.75 -8.09 -12.28
N GLY A 44 6.83 -8.17 -13.08
CA GLY A 44 6.73 -8.42 -14.52
C GLY A 44 6.06 -9.74 -14.87
N GLU A 45 6.40 -10.82 -14.17
CA GLU A 45 5.79 -12.15 -14.34
C GLU A 45 4.28 -12.16 -14.08
N ASN A 46 3.80 -11.25 -13.23
CA ASN A 46 2.40 -11.08 -12.90
C ASN A 46 1.73 -9.92 -13.65
N ARG A 47 2.34 -9.40 -14.73
CA ARG A 47 1.80 -8.30 -15.56
C ARG A 47 1.52 -7.03 -14.75
N ILE A 48 2.35 -6.75 -13.75
CA ILE A 48 2.32 -5.52 -12.99
C ILE A 48 3.41 -4.60 -13.53
N GLY A 49 3.02 -3.46 -14.11
CA GLY A 49 3.93 -2.58 -14.82
C GLY A 49 4.86 -1.78 -13.90
N VAL A 50 4.32 -1.23 -12.80
CA VAL A 50 5.08 -0.40 -11.84
C VAL A 50 4.66 -0.75 -10.42
N GLY A 51 5.62 -0.82 -9.51
CA GLY A 51 5.37 -0.93 -8.07
C GLY A 51 5.64 0.40 -7.34
N ALA A 52 4.77 0.76 -6.40
CA ALA A 52 5.08 1.72 -5.36
C ALA A 52 5.84 0.99 -4.24
N VAL A 53 7.15 1.21 -4.18
CA VAL A 53 8.09 0.35 -3.44
C VAL A 53 8.53 1.00 -2.15
N ALA A 54 8.42 0.28 -1.03
CA ALA A 54 8.99 0.64 0.26
C ALA A 54 10.01 -0.39 0.74
N SER A 55 10.97 0.04 1.58
CA SER A 55 12.04 -0.82 2.10
C SER A 55 11.71 -1.35 3.49
N LEU A 56 11.77 -2.67 3.68
CA LEU A 56 11.75 -3.30 5.00
C LEU A 56 13.01 -2.99 5.80
N ARG A 57 14.16 -2.79 5.15
CA ARG A 57 15.38 -2.33 5.81
C ARG A 57 15.16 -0.96 6.46
N ALA A 58 14.51 -0.03 5.75
CA ALA A 58 14.19 1.28 6.30
C ALA A 58 13.20 1.19 7.47
N ALA A 59 12.20 0.33 7.37
CA ALA A 59 11.17 0.17 8.39
C ALA A 59 11.69 -0.47 9.69
N LEU A 60 12.66 -1.41 9.59
CA LEU A 60 13.00 -2.29 10.70
C LEU A 60 14.42 -2.07 11.26
N PHE A 61 15.36 -1.52 10.47
CA PHE A 61 16.78 -1.48 10.82
C PHE A 61 17.43 -0.10 10.66
N ASP A 62 17.47 0.43 9.44
CA ASP A 62 18.18 1.65 9.09
C ASP A 62 17.33 2.48 8.15
N LEU A 63 16.60 3.42 8.75
CA LEU A 63 15.62 4.26 8.10
C LEU A 63 16.18 4.95 6.86
N ARG A 64 17.35 5.55 6.97
CA ARG A 64 17.93 6.35 5.91
C ARG A 64 18.50 5.50 4.78
N SER A 65 19.31 4.52 5.11
CA SER A 65 19.95 3.66 4.11
C SER A 65 18.92 2.87 3.30
N GLY A 66 17.86 2.35 3.96
CA GLY A 66 16.81 1.64 3.25
C GLY A 66 15.96 2.54 2.34
N ASN A 67 15.68 3.79 2.75
CA ASN A 67 15.01 4.75 1.89
C ASN A 67 15.89 5.20 0.71
N ASP A 68 17.18 5.43 0.96
CA ASP A 68 18.13 5.78 -0.12
C ASP A 68 18.26 4.66 -1.17
N GLU A 69 18.21 3.39 -0.75
CA GLU A 69 18.17 2.24 -1.66
C GLU A 69 16.97 2.32 -2.61
N VAL A 70 15.76 2.53 -2.09
CA VAL A 70 14.53 2.63 -2.90
C VAL A 70 14.60 3.80 -3.89
N LEU A 71 15.17 4.93 -3.48
CA LEU A 71 15.31 6.11 -4.35
C LEU A 71 16.21 5.87 -5.57
N THR A 72 17.06 4.83 -5.55
CA THR A 72 17.94 4.48 -6.67
C THR A 72 17.34 3.44 -7.61
N LEU A 73 16.22 2.83 -7.26
CA LEU A 73 15.59 1.78 -8.07
C LEU A 73 14.97 2.36 -9.35
N PRO A 74 15.30 1.81 -10.52
CA PRO A 74 14.71 2.27 -11.76
C PRO A 74 13.26 1.74 -11.93
N GLY A 75 12.41 2.53 -12.57
CA GLY A 75 11.07 2.08 -12.98
C GLY A 75 10.08 1.83 -11.86
N VAL A 76 10.31 2.36 -10.67
CA VAL A 76 9.41 2.27 -9.52
C VAL A 76 8.89 3.64 -9.09
N VAL A 77 7.80 3.67 -8.34
CA VAL A 77 7.40 4.83 -7.56
C VAL A 77 8.00 4.68 -6.15
N PRO A 78 8.95 5.53 -5.75
CA PRO A 78 9.57 5.39 -4.43
C PRO A 78 8.59 5.79 -3.32
N VAL A 79 8.50 4.96 -2.29
CA VAL A 79 7.71 5.19 -1.08
C VAL A 79 8.67 5.21 0.12
N GLY A 80 8.66 6.31 0.88
CA GLY A 80 9.50 6.42 2.07
C GLY A 80 8.94 5.60 3.22
N ALA A 81 9.67 4.61 3.72
CA ALA A 81 9.31 3.96 4.97
C ALA A 81 9.61 4.88 6.16
N LEU A 82 8.80 4.81 7.21
CA LEU A 82 8.99 5.59 8.44
C LEU A 82 9.11 4.67 9.66
N ASP A 83 9.84 5.11 10.68
CA ASP A 83 9.96 4.43 11.95
C ASP A 83 9.12 5.15 13.02
N LEU A 84 7.97 4.60 13.34
CA LEU A 84 7.05 5.16 14.34
C LEU A 84 7.62 5.12 15.77
N ARG A 85 8.68 4.34 16.03
CA ARG A 85 9.40 4.29 17.31
C ARG A 85 10.31 5.52 17.49
N ASP A 86 10.76 6.12 16.36
CA ASP A 86 11.47 7.42 16.34
C ASP A 86 10.68 8.45 15.51
N PRO A 87 9.64 9.08 16.09
CA PRO A 87 8.81 10.04 15.36
C PRO A 87 9.58 11.32 14.96
N ILE A 88 10.61 11.70 15.69
CA ILE A 88 11.40 12.90 15.38
C ILE A 88 12.32 12.63 14.19
N GLY A 89 13.02 11.50 14.19
CA GLY A 89 13.83 11.05 13.04
C GLY A 89 12.95 10.84 11.80
N SER A 90 11.79 10.24 11.96
CA SER A 90 10.82 10.03 10.88
C SER A 90 10.32 11.32 10.25
N VAL A 91 10.06 12.36 11.05
CA VAL A 91 9.66 13.67 10.49
C VAL A 91 10.80 14.29 9.68
N ARG A 92 12.03 14.27 10.17
CA ARG A 92 13.20 14.77 9.44
C ARG A 92 13.42 14.01 8.12
N GLU A 93 13.27 12.69 8.18
CA GLU A 93 13.40 11.84 7.00
C GLU A 93 12.27 12.10 5.99
N MET A 94 11.05 12.26 6.45
CA MET A 94 9.89 12.61 5.63
C MET A 94 10.08 13.93 4.89
N GLU A 95 10.59 14.96 5.58
CA GLU A 95 10.95 16.24 4.98
C GLU A 95 12.03 16.12 3.90
N ARG A 96 13.06 15.31 4.19
CA ARG A 96 14.13 15.00 3.23
C ARG A 96 13.60 14.30 1.98
N LEU A 97 12.74 13.32 2.17
CA LEU A 97 12.13 12.56 1.07
C LEU A 97 11.20 13.43 0.22
N ALA A 98 10.36 14.25 0.87
CA ALA A 98 9.50 15.21 0.18
C ALA A 98 10.29 16.22 -0.65
N ALA A 99 11.41 16.74 -0.12
CA ALA A 99 12.31 17.62 -0.85
C ALA A 99 12.98 16.94 -2.07
N ARG A 100 13.05 15.62 -2.09
CA ARG A 100 13.54 14.79 -3.22
C ARG A 100 12.43 14.35 -4.18
N GLY A 101 11.20 14.85 -3.99
CA GLY A 101 10.06 14.57 -4.86
C GLY A 101 9.29 13.31 -4.54
N VAL A 102 9.58 12.61 -3.43
CA VAL A 102 8.78 11.47 -2.96
C VAL A 102 7.37 11.95 -2.62
N LYS A 103 6.36 11.23 -3.09
CA LYS A 103 4.94 11.58 -2.95
C LYS A 103 4.20 10.77 -1.90
N ALA A 104 4.77 9.67 -1.45
CA ALA A 104 4.14 8.79 -0.48
C ALA A 104 5.11 8.31 0.60
N VAL A 105 4.56 8.06 1.78
CA VAL A 105 5.25 7.40 2.89
C VAL A 105 4.46 6.21 3.37
N ARG A 106 5.16 5.22 3.94
CA ARG A 106 4.56 4.00 4.47
C ARG A 106 4.83 3.84 5.95
N LEU A 107 3.79 3.48 6.68
CA LEU A 107 3.83 3.14 8.10
C LEU A 107 3.72 1.63 8.29
N PHE A 108 4.47 1.10 9.25
CA PHE A 108 4.57 -0.30 9.59
C PHE A 108 4.23 -0.52 11.07
N PRO A 109 3.01 -0.16 11.52
CA PRO A 109 2.69 -0.15 12.94
C PRO A 109 2.78 -1.53 13.60
N ASP A 110 2.32 -2.58 12.93
CA ASP A 110 2.34 -3.94 13.48
C ASP A 110 3.77 -4.47 13.61
N GLU A 111 4.59 -4.26 12.58
CA GLU A 111 5.99 -4.66 12.56
C GLU A 111 6.86 -3.88 13.58
N GLN A 112 6.45 -2.67 13.90
CA GLN A 112 7.15 -1.80 14.86
C GLN A 112 6.55 -1.86 16.28
N GLY A 113 5.46 -2.60 16.48
CA GLY A 113 4.77 -2.73 17.76
C GLY A 113 4.17 -1.41 18.26
N VAL A 114 3.69 -0.56 17.34
CA VAL A 114 3.18 0.77 17.66
C VAL A 114 1.66 0.80 17.56
N GLU A 115 1.00 1.22 18.62
CA GLU A 115 -0.46 1.36 18.67
C GLU A 115 -0.94 2.69 18.08
N ALA A 116 -2.12 2.67 17.46
CA ALA A 116 -2.73 3.83 16.82
C ALA A 116 -2.89 5.04 17.75
N GLY A 117 -3.16 4.80 19.05
CA GLY A 117 -3.29 5.84 20.06
C GLY A 117 -2.00 6.49 20.53
N PHE A 118 -0.83 5.99 20.08
CA PHE A 118 0.44 6.58 20.50
C PHE A 118 0.63 7.98 19.89
N PRO A 119 1.16 8.96 20.67
CA PRO A 119 1.38 10.32 20.19
C PRO A 119 2.25 10.38 18.92
N SER A 120 3.18 9.44 18.75
CA SER A 120 4.04 9.33 17.57
C SER A 120 3.26 9.21 16.27
N VAL A 121 2.18 8.40 16.25
CA VAL A 121 1.39 8.17 15.04
C VAL A 121 0.69 9.45 14.61
N ARG A 122 0.02 10.14 15.56
CA ARG A 122 -0.64 11.42 15.27
C ARG A 122 0.34 12.52 14.86
N HIS A 123 1.54 12.55 15.46
CA HIS A 123 2.60 13.50 15.11
C HIS A 123 3.06 13.33 13.65
N VAL A 124 3.35 12.08 13.26
CA VAL A 124 3.74 11.71 11.89
C VAL A 124 2.60 12.00 10.91
N ALA A 125 1.36 11.62 11.25
CA ALA A 125 0.18 11.86 10.42
C ALA A 125 -0.03 13.34 10.08
N ARG A 126 0.07 14.24 11.09
CA ARG A 126 -0.03 15.70 10.90
C ARG A 126 1.05 16.21 9.96
N ARG A 127 2.28 15.72 10.10
CA ARG A 127 3.37 16.19 9.24
C ARG A 127 3.23 15.70 7.82
N ALA A 128 2.82 14.44 7.62
CA ALA A 128 2.54 13.91 6.29
C ALA A 128 1.45 14.71 5.57
N ALA A 129 0.33 14.99 6.26
CA ALA A 129 -0.75 15.82 5.74
C ALA A 129 -0.26 17.23 5.37
N ALA A 130 0.50 17.89 6.25
CA ALA A 130 1.07 19.22 6.00
C ALA A 130 2.04 19.28 4.81
N LEU A 131 2.71 18.16 4.50
CA LEU A 131 3.59 18.02 3.34
C LEU A 131 2.83 17.55 2.07
N GLY A 132 1.53 17.28 2.16
CA GLY A 132 0.72 16.77 1.06
C GLY A 132 1.07 15.34 0.63
N LEU A 133 1.75 14.60 1.49
CA LEU A 133 2.15 13.21 1.21
C LEU A 133 0.98 12.24 1.37
N VAL A 134 0.93 11.25 0.50
CA VAL A 134 0.05 10.10 0.66
C VAL A 134 0.63 9.17 1.72
N VAL A 135 -0.20 8.73 2.66
CA VAL A 135 0.20 7.76 3.69
C VAL A 135 -0.34 6.38 3.33
N LEU A 136 0.55 5.43 3.10
CA LEU A 136 0.22 4.01 3.00
C LEU A 136 0.39 3.40 4.39
N THR A 137 -0.67 2.88 5.01
CA THR A 137 -0.58 2.35 6.37
C THR A 137 -1.01 0.90 6.44
N GLY A 138 -0.22 0.07 7.12
CA GLY A 138 -0.65 -1.22 7.64
C GLY A 138 -1.53 -1.05 8.87
N GLY A 139 -1.89 -2.18 9.46
CA GLY A 139 -2.70 -2.25 10.67
C GLY A 139 -4.21 -2.20 10.45
N ASP A 140 -4.94 -2.49 11.50
CA ASP A 140 -6.40 -2.58 11.49
C ASP A 140 -7.04 -1.19 11.29
N VAL A 141 -7.81 -1.02 10.22
CA VAL A 141 -8.51 0.23 9.89
C VAL A 141 -9.35 0.76 11.05
N ARG A 142 -9.99 -0.11 11.85
CA ARG A 142 -10.82 0.27 13.02
C ARG A 142 -10.05 1.05 14.08
N ARG A 143 -8.72 0.95 14.08
CA ARG A 143 -7.82 1.64 15.01
C ARG A 143 -7.03 2.73 14.32
N PHE A 144 -6.46 2.45 13.15
CA PHE A 144 -5.52 3.32 12.46
C PHE A 144 -6.17 4.45 11.65
N TRP A 145 -7.49 4.55 11.55
CA TRP A 145 -8.14 5.74 10.97
C TRP A 145 -8.02 6.98 11.87
N GLN A 146 -8.09 6.80 13.20
CA GLN A 146 -8.16 7.89 14.19
C GLN A 146 -6.99 8.88 14.12
N PRO A 147 -5.72 8.46 13.97
CA PRO A 147 -4.60 9.39 13.86
C PRO A 147 -4.70 10.34 12.65
N PHE A 148 -5.45 9.99 11.63
CA PHE A 148 -5.60 10.78 10.40
C PHE A 148 -6.87 11.61 10.35
N SER A 149 -7.85 11.31 11.19
CA SER A 149 -9.15 11.98 11.19
C SER A 149 -9.04 13.49 11.35
N GLY A 150 -9.79 14.23 10.51
CA GLY A 150 -9.83 15.68 10.50
C GLY A 150 -8.52 16.35 10.04
N LEU A 151 -7.63 15.63 9.34
CA LEU A 151 -6.38 16.18 8.82
C LEU A 151 -6.42 16.47 7.31
N GLU A 152 -7.53 16.17 6.62
CA GLU A 152 -7.61 16.18 5.15
C GLU A 152 -6.50 15.33 4.51
N ALA A 153 -6.06 14.29 5.23
CA ALA A 153 -4.96 13.43 4.83
C ALA A 153 -5.38 12.47 3.71
N LYS A 154 -4.47 12.22 2.78
CA LYS A 154 -4.61 11.15 1.79
C LYS A 154 -4.04 9.86 2.37
N VAL A 155 -4.91 8.90 2.69
CA VAL A 155 -4.51 7.65 3.36
C VAL A 155 -4.98 6.44 2.57
N VAL A 156 -4.10 5.46 2.40
CA VAL A 156 -4.43 4.15 1.85
C VAL A 156 -4.24 3.10 2.94
N PHE A 157 -5.34 2.51 3.39
CA PHE A 157 -5.32 1.39 4.34
C PHE A 157 -4.99 0.10 3.59
N LEU A 158 -3.78 -0.41 3.79
CA LEU A 158 -3.27 -1.59 3.07
C LEU A 158 -3.84 -2.91 3.61
N ASP A 159 -4.28 -2.92 4.86
CA ASP A 159 -4.71 -4.11 5.59
C ASP A 159 -6.21 -4.11 5.92
N THR A 160 -7.04 -3.38 5.15
CA THR A 160 -8.49 -3.48 5.28
C THR A 160 -8.93 -4.90 4.91
N HIS A 161 -9.35 -5.65 5.92
CA HIS A 161 -9.83 -7.01 5.73
C HIS A 161 -11.32 -7.00 5.39
N PHE A 162 -11.79 -7.90 4.54
CA PHE A 162 -13.20 -7.96 4.14
C PHE A 162 -14.17 -8.11 5.34
N TYR A 163 -13.74 -8.72 6.45
CA TYR A 163 -14.53 -8.77 7.70
C TYR A 163 -14.78 -7.41 8.36
N HIS A 164 -13.96 -6.40 8.06
CA HIS A 164 -14.01 -5.06 8.62
C HIS A 164 -14.29 -3.99 7.56
N LEU A 165 -14.80 -4.41 6.41
CA LEU A 165 -15.08 -3.52 5.28
C LEU A 165 -16.13 -2.46 5.65
N GLY A 166 -17.13 -2.85 6.45
CA GLY A 166 -18.14 -1.91 6.97
C GLY A 166 -17.53 -0.77 7.78
N ASP A 167 -16.53 -1.06 8.61
CA ASP A 167 -15.84 -0.02 9.40
C ASP A 167 -15.08 0.95 8.48
N PHE A 168 -14.39 0.42 7.44
CA PHE A 168 -13.75 1.27 6.43
C PHE A 168 -14.76 2.19 5.73
N LEU A 169 -15.89 1.66 5.29
CA LEU A 169 -16.92 2.45 4.59
C LEU A 169 -17.48 3.58 5.46
N VAL A 170 -17.69 3.31 6.75
CA VAL A 170 -18.15 4.35 7.70
C VAL A 170 -17.13 5.48 7.81
N VAL A 171 -15.87 5.18 8.05
CA VAL A 171 -14.85 6.23 8.21
C VAL A 171 -14.52 6.94 6.89
N ALA A 172 -14.58 6.24 5.76
CA ALA A 172 -14.33 6.81 4.45
C ALA A 172 -15.47 7.72 3.96
N ALA A 173 -16.67 7.59 4.52
CA ALA A 173 -17.79 8.50 4.23
C ALA A 173 -17.51 9.93 4.73
N ASP A 174 -16.87 10.04 5.90
CA ASP A 174 -16.55 11.32 6.53
C ASP A 174 -15.18 11.87 6.10
N GLU A 175 -14.28 11.01 5.59
CA GLU A 175 -12.91 11.36 5.25
C GLU A 175 -12.65 11.13 3.73
N PRO A 176 -12.82 12.17 2.90
CA PRO A 176 -12.69 12.04 1.43
C PRO A 176 -11.33 11.57 0.94
N GLY A 177 -10.28 11.73 1.72
CA GLY A 177 -8.92 11.29 1.41
C GLY A 177 -8.63 9.82 1.74
N PHE A 178 -9.59 9.05 2.30
CA PHE A 178 -9.36 7.67 2.69
C PHE A 178 -9.65 6.70 1.55
N HIS A 179 -8.71 5.81 1.33
CA HIS A 179 -8.70 4.76 0.30
C HIS A 179 -8.31 3.42 0.92
N THR A 180 -8.52 2.33 0.21
CA THR A 180 -8.09 1.00 0.63
C THR A 180 -7.48 0.20 -0.51
N SER A 181 -6.65 -0.80 -0.17
CA SER A 181 -6.07 -1.72 -1.14
C SER A 181 -6.94 -2.97 -1.34
N THR A 182 -6.79 -3.61 -2.50
CA THR A 182 -7.54 -4.82 -2.87
C THR A 182 -7.08 -6.08 -2.16
N ARG A 183 -5.89 -6.10 -1.54
CA ARG A 183 -5.18 -7.31 -1.11
C ARG A 183 -6.01 -8.25 -0.23
N LEU A 184 -6.71 -7.73 0.77
CA LEU A 184 -7.47 -8.53 1.74
C LEU A 184 -8.99 -8.51 1.50
N LEU A 185 -9.44 -7.94 0.38
CA LEU A 185 -10.85 -7.89 0.00
C LEU A 185 -11.23 -9.16 -0.80
N ASN A 186 -11.14 -10.32 -0.14
CA ASN A 186 -11.26 -11.63 -0.80
C ASN A 186 -12.65 -12.27 -0.71
N SER A 187 -13.66 -11.59 -0.14
CA SER A 187 -15.06 -12.08 -0.21
C SER A 187 -15.68 -11.81 -1.58
N PRO A 188 -16.73 -12.54 -1.97
CA PRO A 188 -17.30 -12.43 -3.31
C PRO A 188 -17.63 -10.99 -3.73
N ASP A 189 -18.26 -10.19 -2.89
CA ASP A 189 -18.78 -8.86 -3.25
C ASP A 189 -17.95 -7.69 -2.65
N ALA A 190 -16.74 -7.99 -2.14
CA ALA A 190 -15.98 -6.99 -1.40
C ALA A 190 -15.53 -5.80 -2.27
N LEU A 191 -15.15 -6.06 -3.53
CA LEU A 191 -14.70 -5.00 -4.43
C LEU A 191 -15.85 -4.13 -4.91
N GLU A 192 -17.02 -4.72 -5.14
CA GLU A 192 -18.23 -4.01 -5.59
C GLU A 192 -18.86 -3.18 -4.47
N THR A 193 -18.59 -3.54 -3.21
CA THR A 193 -19.13 -2.83 -2.03
C THR A 193 -18.40 -1.51 -1.80
N VAL A 194 -17.12 -1.43 -2.18
CA VAL A 194 -16.31 -0.21 -2.05
C VAL A 194 -16.47 0.65 -3.30
N PRO A 195 -16.72 1.98 -3.18
CA PRO A 195 -16.65 2.86 -4.34
C PRO A 195 -15.34 2.69 -5.11
N ALA A 196 -15.44 2.42 -6.41
CA ALA A 196 -14.26 2.04 -7.21
C ALA A 196 -13.14 3.08 -7.21
N ASP A 197 -13.46 4.37 -7.03
CA ASP A 197 -12.50 5.46 -6.90
C ASP A 197 -11.72 5.45 -5.57
N ARG A 198 -12.18 4.67 -4.58
CA ARG A 198 -11.53 4.46 -3.29
C ARG A 198 -10.66 3.21 -3.24
N LEU A 199 -10.70 2.37 -4.28
CA LEU A 199 -9.91 1.15 -4.38
C LEU A 199 -8.61 1.38 -5.13
N LEU A 200 -7.52 0.82 -4.58
CA LEU A 200 -6.21 0.76 -5.25
C LEU A 200 -5.73 -0.69 -5.28
N TYR A 201 -5.20 -1.13 -6.41
CA TYR A 201 -4.57 -2.43 -6.46
C TYR A 201 -3.33 -2.46 -5.57
N GLY A 202 -3.26 -3.44 -4.67
CA GLY A 202 -2.12 -3.69 -3.80
C GLY A 202 -1.93 -5.18 -3.60
N SER A 203 -0.69 -5.67 -3.72
CA SER A 203 -0.37 -7.10 -3.61
C SER A 203 0.45 -7.46 -2.38
N ARG A 204 1.28 -6.56 -1.87
CA ARG A 204 2.37 -6.80 -0.91
C ARG A 204 3.43 -7.77 -1.46
N THR A 205 3.65 -7.73 -2.78
CA THR A 205 4.75 -8.47 -3.40
C THR A 205 6.09 -8.13 -2.73
N PRO A 206 6.97 -9.10 -2.42
CA PRO A 206 6.88 -10.52 -2.75
C PRO A 206 6.24 -11.39 -1.64
N HIS A 207 5.80 -10.82 -0.53
CA HIS A 207 5.40 -11.54 0.67
C HIS A 207 3.99 -12.17 0.58
N TYR A 208 3.20 -11.80 -0.42
CA TYR A 208 1.91 -12.40 -0.75
C TYR A 208 1.84 -12.70 -2.24
N GLU A 209 0.98 -13.66 -2.60
CA GLU A 209 0.79 -14.07 -3.99
C GLU A 209 -0.01 -13.02 -4.77
N PRO A 210 0.59 -12.31 -5.73
CA PRO A 210 -0.08 -11.23 -6.47
C PRO A 210 -1.20 -11.73 -7.37
N LEU A 211 -1.22 -13.03 -7.72
CA LEU A 211 -2.32 -13.62 -8.49
C LEU A 211 -3.65 -13.57 -7.73
N VAL A 212 -3.65 -13.55 -6.39
CA VAL A 212 -4.88 -13.54 -5.60
C VAL A 212 -5.69 -12.26 -5.79
N PRO A 213 -5.16 -11.05 -5.48
CA PRO A 213 -5.90 -9.81 -5.72
C PRO A 213 -6.15 -9.57 -7.22
N LEU A 214 -5.26 -10.05 -8.12
CA LEU A 214 -5.42 -9.91 -9.56
C LEU A 214 -6.62 -10.75 -10.06
N LEU A 215 -6.71 -12.01 -9.63
CA LEU A 215 -7.85 -12.88 -9.94
C LEU A 215 -9.17 -12.27 -9.41
N ARG A 216 -9.15 -11.77 -8.17
CA ARG A 216 -10.33 -11.13 -7.59
C ARG A 216 -10.78 -9.91 -8.42
N LEU A 217 -9.84 -9.08 -8.86
CA LEU A 217 -10.16 -7.94 -9.71
C LEU A 217 -10.70 -8.38 -11.08
N ALA A 218 -10.07 -9.38 -11.70
CA ALA A 218 -10.49 -9.89 -13.01
C ALA A 218 -11.87 -10.57 -12.99
N THR A 219 -12.26 -11.16 -11.85
CA THR A 219 -13.54 -11.87 -11.69
C THR A 219 -14.58 -11.06 -10.90
N SER A 220 -14.32 -9.79 -10.62
CA SER A 220 -15.26 -8.90 -9.97
C SER A 220 -16.40 -8.49 -10.92
N GLY A 221 -17.52 -8.04 -10.33
CA GLY A 221 -18.63 -7.43 -11.07
C GLY A 221 -18.41 -5.97 -11.45
N LEU A 222 -17.19 -5.43 -11.25
CA LEU A 222 -16.85 -4.06 -11.63
C LEU A 222 -16.88 -3.89 -13.16
N LYS A 223 -17.25 -2.69 -13.61
CA LYS A 223 -17.20 -2.34 -15.02
C LYS A 223 -15.76 -2.21 -15.53
N PRO A 224 -15.49 -2.36 -16.83
CA PRO A 224 -14.14 -2.24 -17.38
C PRO A 224 -13.40 -0.96 -17.00
N GLU A 225 -14.08 0.18 -16.97
CA GLU A 225 -13.52 1.47 -16.56
C GLU A 225 -13.18 1.51 -15.06
N GLU A 226 -13.98 0.86 -14.23
CA GLU A 226 -13.71 0.73 -12.79
C GLU A 226 -12.52 -0.21 -12.54
N ILE A 227 -12.45 -1.33 -13.25
CA ILE A 227 -11.28 -2.23 -13.22
C ILE A 227 -10.00 -1.48 -13.61
N ALA A 228 -10.03 -0.69 -14.69
CA ALA A 228 -8.88 0.11 -15.12
C ALA A 228 -8.49 1.17 -14.08
N ALA A 229 -9.48 1.78 -13.42
CA ALA A 229 -9.24 2.72 -12.33
C ALA A 229 -8.55 2.05 -11.15
N VAL A 230 -9.04 0.90 -10.69
CA VAL A 230 -8.45 0.11 -9.58
C VAL A 230 -7.07 -0.44 -9.96
N ALA A 231 -6.89 -0.94 -11.19
CA ALA A 231 -5.64 -1.53 -11.68
C ALA A 231 -4.48 -0.51 -11.83
N GLY A 232 -4.69 0.73 -11.40
CA GLY A 232 -3.62 1.73 -11.29
C GLY A 232 -4.04 3.17 -11.63
N GLY A 233 -5.19 3.39 -12.26
CA GLY A 233 -5.68 4.73 -12.55
C GLY A 233 -5.84 5.60 -11.30
N ASN A 234 -6.44 5.04 -10.24
CA ASN A 234 -6.61 5.69 -8.95
C ASN A 234 -5.26 6.01 -8.29
N ALA A 235 -4.36 5.02 -8.28
CA ALA A 235 -3.03 5.19 -7.71
C ALA A 235 -2.22 6.28 -8.42
N ARG A 236 -2.30 6.37 -9.75
CA ARG A 236 -1.65 7.44 -10.52
C ARG A 236 -2.21 8.82 -10.18
N ARG A 237 -3.53 8.96 -10.01
CA ARG A 237 -4.13 10.24 -9.58
C ARG A 237 -3.73 10.62 -8.16
N LEU A 238 -3.58 9.66 -7.28
CA LEU A 238 -3.26 9.89 -5.88
C LEU A 238 -1.77 10.24 -5.67
N LEU A 239 -0.88 9.57 -6.40
CA LEU A 239 0.57 9.69 -6.25
C LEU A 239 1.21 10.76 -7.18
N GLY A 240 0.46 11.24 -8.15
CA GLY A 240 0.90 12.34 -9.03
C GLY A 240 1.72 11.86 -10.20
#